data_5d54d32442258af5c5f3855dd0f004ad
#
_entry.id   5d54d32442258af5c5f3855dd0f004ad
#
_cell.length_a   1.000
_cell.length_b   1.000
_cell.length_c   1.000
_cell.angle_alpha   90.00
_cell.angle_beta   90.00
_cell.angle_gamma   90.00
#
_symmetry.space_group_name_H-M   'P 1'
#
loop_
_entity.id
_entity.type
_entity.pdbx_description
1 polymer ?
#
loop_
_entity_poly.entity_id
_entity_poly.type
_entity_poly.pdbx_seq_one_letter_code
_entity_poly.pdbx_strand_id
1 'polypeptide(L)'
;IICEIVLMHIDESILDENGRPDPYKMDLVARMGGEYYCRVIPESIFALAQPKDGSALGIDKLPEYIRNSSILTGNNLGQLGVFAHHPTKEEVEAIAHLMRHHMSWQEIELQAKILIDKGEAWEGFKVLMLKSYQLV
;
A
#
# COMPACT_ATOMS: atom_id res chain seq x y z
N ILE A 1 24.39 -11.70 14.11
CA ILE A 1 25.60 -11.20 13.44
C ILE A 1 25.19 -9.94 12.70
N ILE A 2 25.90 -8.85 12.95
CA ILE A 2 25.73 -7.56 12.25
C ILE A 2 27.00 -7.35 11.43
N CYS A 3 26.84 -7.06 10.12
CA CYS A 3 27.95 -6.86 9.20
C CYS A 3 27.79 -5.53 8.47
N GLU A 4 28.90 -4.88 8.16
CA GLU A 4 28.98 -3.73 7.28
C GLU A 4 29.34 -4.22 5.88
N ILE A 5 28.60 -3.79 4.84
CA ILE A 5 28.92 -4.07 3.45
C ILE A 5 29.95 -3.04 3.01
N VAL A 6 31.19 -3.48 2.72
CA VAL A 6 32.30 -2.60 2.30
C VAL A 6 32.43 -2.52 0.78
N LEU A 7 31.94 -3.51 0.02
CA LEU A 7 32.00 -3.55 -1.44
C LEU A 7 30.91 -4.47 -1.99
N MET A 8 30.31 -4.08 -3.09
CA MET A 8 29.35 -4.90 -3.84
C MET A 8 29.71 -4.87 -5.33
N HIS A 9 29.73 -6.03 -5.97
CA HIS A 9 29.85 -6.16 -7.42
C HIS A 9 28.47 -6.51 -7.98
N ILE A 10 28.02 -5.73 -8.96
CA ILE A 10 26.70 -5.89 -9.59
C ILE A 10 26.93 -5.93 -11.10
N ASP A 11 26.27 -6.89 -11.78
CA ASP A 11 26.24 -6.95 -13.23
C ASP A 11 25.39 -5.80 -13.78
N GLU A 12 25.94 -5.05 -14.73
CA GLU A 12 25.24 -3.90 -15.32
C GLU A 12 23.94 -4.29 -16.05
N SER A 13 23.85 -5.53 -16.54
CA SER A 13 22.67 -6.03 -17.25
C SER A 13 21.39 -6.07 -16.38
N ILE A 14 21.54 -6.11 -15.06
CA ILE A 14 20.40 -6.12 -14.12
C ILE A 14 20.08 -4.74 -13.56
N LEU A 15 20.74 -3.68 -13.99
CA LEU A 15 20.49 -2.33 -13.52
C LEU A 15 19.41 -1.63 -14.35
N ASP A 16 18.64 -0.77 -13.68
CA ASP A 16 17.74 0.19 -14.31
C ASP A 16 18.52 1.43 -14.85
N GLU A 17 17.78 2.38 -15.45
CA GLU A 17 18.34 3.63 -15.98
C GLU A 17 18.99 4.53 -14.91
N ASN A 18 18.66 4.32 -13.64
CA ASN A 18 19.19 5.06 -12.49
C ASN A 18 20.34 4.32 -11.78
N GLY A 19 20.81 3.20 -12.34
CA GLY A 19 21.85 2.38 -11.74
C GLY A 19 21.41 1.57 -10.52
N ARG A 20 20.11 1.28 -10.39
CA ARG A 20 19.55 0.46 -9.30
C ARG A 20 19.22 -0.94 -9.81
N PRO A 21 19.36 -1.99 -9.00
CA PRO A 21 18.91 -3.32 -9.37
C PRO A 21 17.42 -3.32 -9.75
N ASP A 22 17.13 -3.79 -10.97
CA ASP A 22 15.78 -3.88 -11.51
C ASP A 22 15.20 -5.28 -11.23
N PRO A 23 14.16 -5.42 -10.40
CA PRO A 23 13.60 -6.72 -10.05
C PRO A 23 13.03 -7.47 -11.24
N TYR A 24 12.67 -6.80 -12.33
CA TYR A 24 12.18 -7.42 -13.57
C TYR A 24 13.28 -8.03 -14.42
N LYS A 25 14.54 -7.57 -14.27
CA LYS A 25 15.72 -8.11 -14.95
C LYS A 25 16.40 -9.20 -14.14
N MET A 26 16.07 -9.33 -12.86
CA MET A 26 16.64 -10.32 -11.95
C MET A 26 15.77 -11.59 -11.96
N ASP A 27 16.39 -12.76 -12.06
CA ASP A 27 15.71 -14.04 -11.87
C ASP A 27 15.73 -14.40 -10.36
N LEU A 28 14.82 -13.78 -9.62
CA LEU A 28 14.79 -13.89 -8.17
C LEU A 28 14.08 -15.17 -7.72
N VAL A 29 14.61 -15.77 -6.66
CA VAL A 29 14.02 -16.92 -6.00
C VAL A 29 13.90 -16.62 -4.50
N ALA A 30 12.70 -16.84 -3.94
CA ALA A 30 12.43 -16.73 -2.51
C ALA A 30 12.29 -18.12 -1.89
N ARG A 31 12.88 -18.32 -0.72
CA ARG A 31 12.71 -19.54 0.06
C ARG A 31 11.43 -19.46 0.88
N MET A 32 10.54 -20.47 0.74
CA MET A 32 9.24 -20.52 1.39
C MET A 32 9.20 -21.42 2.64
N GLY A 33 10.35 -21.97 3.03
CA GLY A 33 10.47 -22.90 4.14
C GLY A 33 10.55 -24.37 3.69
N GLY A 34 11.16 -25.22 4.49
CA GLY A 34 11.42 -26.61 4.11
C GLY A 34 12.20 -26.71 2.80
N GLU A 35 11.68 -27.47 1.86
CA GLU A 35 12.26 -27.69 0.52
C GLU A 35 11.59 -26.82 -0.57
N TYR A 36 10.68 -25.91 -0.16
CA TYR A 36 9.91 -25.11 -1.12
C TYR A 36 10.58 -23.78 -1.44
N TYR A 37 10.55 -23.46 -2.72
CA TYR A 37 11.03 -22.19 -3.29
C TYR A 37 9.95 -21.58 -4.19
N CYS A 38 9.91 -20.27 -4.26
CA CYS A 38 9.07 -19.52 -5.19
C CYS A 38 9.98 -18.75 -6.16
N ARG A 39 9.75 -18.91 -7.46
CA ARG A 39 10.37 -18.05 -8.48
C ARG A 39 9.52 -16.80 -8.65
N VAL A 40 10.13 -15.64 -8.53
CA VAL A 40 9.43 -14.37 -8.72
C VAL A 40 9.17 -14.17 -10.21
N ILE A 41 7.91 -13.97 -10.56
CA ILE A 41 7.48 -13.67 -11.93
C ILE A 41 7.00 -12.21 -12.00
N PRO A 42 7.02 -11.55 -13.17
CA PRO A 42 6.64 -10.13 -13.30
C PRO A 42 5.27 -9.81 -12.68
N GLU A 43 4.31 -10.71 -12.80
CA GLU A 43 2.95 -10.56 -12.27
C GLU A 43 2.88 -10.58 -10.74
N SER A 44 3.93 -11.09 -10.07
CA SER A 44 4.02 -11.09 -8.60
C SER A 44 4.73 -9.85 -8.04
N ILE A 45 5.30 -9.00 -8.91
CA ILE A 45 6.04 -7.81 -8.51
C ILE A 45 5.07 -6.63 -8.48
N PHE A 46 5.03 -5.93 -7.36
CA PHE A 46 4.28 -4.69 -7.20
C PHE A 46 5.10 -3.67 -6.44
N ALA A 47 4.93 -2.41 -6.81
CA ALA A 47 5.61 -1.31 -6.13
C ALA A 47 4.74 -0.77 -4.98
N LEU A 48 5.35 -0.60 -3.82
CA LEU A 48 4.77 0.19 -2.74
C LEU A 48 5.49 1.53 -2.68
N ALA A 49 4.73 2.62 -2.74
CA ALA A 49 5.28 3.95 -2.58
C ALA A 49 6.00 4.04 -1.21
N GLN A 50 7.26 4.48 -1.25
CA GLN A 50 8.02 4.71 -0.03
C GLN A 50 7.86 6.17 0.38
N PRO A 51 7.65 6.48 1.68
CA PRO A 51 7.64 7.85 2.16
C PRO A 51 9.02 8.48 1.91
N LYS A 52 9.03 9.68 1.32
CA LYS A 52 10.27 10.33 0.86
C LYS A 52 11.18 10.82 1.99
N ASP A 53 10.64 11.01 3.20
CA ASP A 53 11.28 11.73 4.31
C ASP A 53 10.97 11.15 5.70
N GLY A 54 10.52 9.91 5.77
CA GLY A 54 10.20 9.25 7.05
C GLY A 54 8.93 9.79 7.74
N SER A 55 8.15 10.64 7.05
CA SER A 55 6.92 11.25 7.57
C SER A 55 5.69 10.34 7.45
N ALA A 56 5.85 9.06 7.12
CA ALA A 56 4.73 8.13 6.99
C ALA A 56 3.88 8.04 8.25
N LEU A 57 2.57 8.04 8.05
CA LEU A 57 1.59 7.85 9.13
C LEU A 57 1.83 6.51 9.86
N GLY A 58 2.11 5.46 9.09
CA GLY A 58 2.21 4.09 9.59
C GLY A 58 0.83 3.46 9.82
N ILE A 59 0.78 2.13 9.79
CA ILE A 59 -0.47 1.38 10.01
C ILE A 59 -1.03 1.64 11.40
N ASP A 60 -0.18 1.79 12.40
CA ASP A 60 -0.58 1.98 13.80
C ASP A 60 -1.38 3.26 14.05
N LYS A 61 -1.22 4.27 13.21
CA LYS A 61 -1.95 5.54 13.30
C LYS A 61 -3.22 5.57 12.46
N LEU A 62 -3.50 4.54 11.67
CA LEU A 62 -4.79 4.43 10.99
C LEU A 62 -5.91 4.25 12.03
N PRO A 63 -7.12 4.78 11.80
CA PRO A 63 -8.26 4.54 12.65
C PRO A 63 -8.49 3.05 12.92
N GLU A 64 -8.90 2.72 14.15
CA GLU A 64 -9.05 1.33 14.58
C GLU A 64 -10.00 0.53 13.68
N TYR A 65 -11.10 1.13 13.26
CA TYR A 65 -12.07 0.47 12.38
C TYR A 65 -11.50 0.16 10.98
N ILE A 66 -10.47 0.90 10.51
CA ILE A 66 -9.75 0.60 9.28
C ILE A 66 -8.76 -0.55 9.52
N ARG A 67 -7.99 -0.49 10.62
CA ARG A 67 -7.02 -1.52 10.97
C ARG A 67 -7.64 -2.89 11.17
N ASN A 68 -8.83 -2.92 11.76
CA ASN A 68 -9.56 -4.14 12.10
C ASN A 68 -10.57 -4.55 11.00
N SER A 69 -10.50 -3.94 9.81
CA SER A 69 -11.36 -4.32 8.69
C SER A 69 -11.13 -5.78 8.29
N SER A 70 -12.22 -6.52 8.11
CA SER A 70 -12.18 -7.88 7.56
C SER A 70 -12.12 -7.91 6.02
N ILE A 71 -12.24 -6.76 5.37
CA ILE A 71 -12.28 -6.58 3.91
C ILE A 71 -10.93 -6.14 3.37
N LEU A 72 -10.25 -5.23 4.08
CA LEU A 72 -8.94 -4.72 3.69
C LEU A 72 -7.84 -5.74 4.00
N THR A 73 -6.91 -5.89 3.09
CA THR A 73 -5.72 -6.74 3.27
C THR A 73 -4.60 -5.97 3.97
N GLY A 74 -3.60 -6.69 4.49
CA GLY A 74 -2.38 -6.06 5.02
C GLY A 74 -1.67 -5.16 3.98
N ASN A 75 -1.73 -5.53 2.68
CA ASN A 75 -1.21 -4.72 1.60
C ASN A 75 -1.99 -3.40 1.45
N ASN A 76 -3.32 -3.44 1.53
CA ASN A 76 -4.14 -2.23 1.49
C ASN A 76 -3.80 -1.30 2.67
N LEU A 77 -3.68 -1.85 3.90
CA LEU A 77 -3.29 -1.08 5.08
C LEU A 77 -1.88 -0.48 4.93
N GLY A 78 -0.95 -1.24 4.35
CA GLY A 78 0.40 -0.75 4.03
C GLY A 78 0.37 0.44 3.08
N GLN A 79 -0.44 0.39 2.02
CA GLN A 79 -0.60 1.49 1.07
C GLN A 79 -1.24 2.74 1.71
N LEU A 80 -2.15 2.57 2.67
CA LEU A 80 -2.72 3.70 3.43
C LEU A 80 -1.70 4.30 4.41
N GLY A 81 -0.88 3.45 5.02
CA GLY A 81 0.11 3.86 6.01
C GLY A 81 1.29 4.67 5.47
N VAL A 82 1.51 4.72 4.13
CA VAL A 82 2.62 5.51 3.55
C VAL A 82 2.33 7.01 3.46
N PHE A 83 1.07 7.41 3.57
CA PHE A 83 0.73 8.83 3.55
C PHE A 83 1.24 9.55 4.81
N ALA A 84 1.56 10.83 4.67
CA ALA A 84 2.09 11.64 5.77
C ALA A 84 1.02 12.02 6.81
N HIS A 85 -0.24 12.09 6.39
CA HIS A 85 -1.38 12.50 7.23
C HIS A 85 -2.68 11.82 6.77
N HIS A 86 -3.71 11.89 7.59
CA HIS A 86 -5.06 11.50 7.20
C HIS A 86 -5.64 12.52 6.20
N PRO A 87 -6.57 12.10 5.32
CA PRO A 87 -7.39 13.02 4.55
C PRO A 87 -8.10 14.01 5.46
N THR A 88 -8.12 15.29 5.06
CA THR A 88 -8.81 16.34 5.80
C THR A 88 -10.33 16.20 5.64
N LYS A 89 -11.07 16.88 6.52
CA LYS A 89 -12.53 16.86 6.46
C LYS A 89 -13.05 17.42 5.13
N GLU A 90 -12.45 18.50 4.65
CA GLU A 90 -12.81 19.15 3.38
C GLU A 90 -12.59 18.22 2.18
N GLU A 91 -11.48 17.46 2.17
CA GLU A 91 -11.19 16.49 1.11
C GLU A 91 -12.19 15.33 1.11
N VAL A 92 -12.63 14.91 2.30
CA VAL A 92 -13.61 13.82 2.45
C VAL A 92 -15.03 14.32 2.13
N GLU A 93 -15.42 15.52 2.53
CA GLU A 93 -16.69 16.14 2.17
C GLU A 93 -16.82 16.32 0.64
N ALA A 94 -15.72 16.64 -0.04
CA ALA A 94 -15.71 16.79 -1.49
C ALA A 94 -16.13 15.53 -2.26
N ILE A 95 -15.92 14.35 -1.68
CA ILE A 95 -16.30 13.07 -2.30
C ILE A 95 -17.58 12.47 -1.71
N ALA A 96 -18.04 12.94 -0.57
CA ALA A 96 -19.20 12.36 0.12
C ALA A 96 -20.46 12.34 -0.77
N HIS A 97 -20.64 13.36 -1.61
CA HIS A 97 -21.78 13.45 -2.53
C HIS A 97 -21.74 12.42 -3.68
N LEU A 98 -20.57 11.82 -3.95
CA LEU A 98 -20.42 10.77 -4.96
C LEU A 98 -20.83 9.40 -4.44
N MET A 99 -20.94 9.27 -3.11
CA MET A 99 -21.37 8.03 -2.47
C MET A 99 -22.90 7.95 -2.46
N ARG A 100 -23.43 6.77 -2.78
CA ARG A 100 -24.88 6.56 -2.77
C ARG A 100 -25.41 6.66 -1.35
N HIS A 101 -26.46 7.44 -1.16
CA HIS A 101 -27.21 7.41 0.09
C HIS A 101 -27.69 5.97 0.36
N HIS A 102 -27.45 5.48 1.60
CA HIS A 102 -27.80 4.14 2.08
C HIS A 102 -26.82 2.99 1.77
N MET A 103 -25.55 3.27 1.50
CA MET A 103 -24.54 2.22 1.47
C MET A 103 -24.24 1.72 2.90
N SER A 104 -24.18 0.42 3.07
CA SER A 104 -23.67 -0.17 4.30
C SER A 104 -22.15 0.09 4.43
N TRP A 105 -21.64 0.03 5.67
CA TRP A 105 -20.21 0.20 5.90
C TRP A 105 -19.36 -0.80 5.10
N GLN A 106 -19.82 -2.04 5.00
CA GLN A 106 -19.13 -3.08 4.21
C GLN A 106 -19.02 -2.73 2.72
N GLU A 107 -20.07 -2.14 2.14
CA GLU A 107 -20.03 -1.67 0.74
C GLU A 107 -19.05 -0.51 0.57
N ILE A 108 -18.96 0.38 1.55
CA ILE A 108 -18.00 1.49 1.57
C ILE A 108 -16.56 0.96 1.64
N GLU A 109 -16.28 0.00 2.54
CA GLU A 109 -14.97 -0.64 2.63
C GLU A 109 -14.58 -1.37 1.34
N LEU A 110 -15.55 -2.03 0.68
CA LEU A 110 -15.31 -2.70 -0.59
C LEU A 110 -14.99 -1.70 -1.70
N GLN A 111 -15.70 -0.58 -1.77
CA GLN A 111 -15.40 0.49 -2.71
C GLN A 111 -14.00 1.07 -2.49
N ALA A 112 -13.65 1.34 -1.24
CA ALA A 112 -12.32 1.81 -0.88
C ALA A 112 -11.24 0.81 -1.30
N LYS A 113 -11.46 -0.49 -1.03
CA LYS A 113 -10.53 -1.55 -1.44
C LYS A 113 -10.33 -1.57 -2.94
N ILE A 114 -11.40 -1.45 -3.74
CA ILE A 114 -11.31 -1.43 -5.21
C ILE A 114 -10.45 -0.25 -5.68
N LEU A 115 -10.58 0.93 -5.08
CA LEU A 115 -9.76 2.10 -5.39
C LEU A 115 -8.29 1.85 -5.05
N ILE A 116 -8.01 1.33 -3.85
CA ILE A 116 -6.65 1.02 -3.41
C ILE A 116 -5.99 -0.01 -4.33
N ASP A 117 -6.69 -1.07 -4.69
CA ASP A 117 -6.18 -2.13 -5.56
C ASP A 117 -5.91 -1.64 -7.00
N LYS A 118 -6.57 -0.56 -7.44
CA LYS A 118 -6.29 0.14 -8.71
C LYS A 118 -5.13 1.13 -8.66
N GLY A 119 -4.51 1.32 -7.47
CA GLY A 119 -3.45 2.31 -7.27
C GLY A 119 -3.95 3.70 -6.87
N GLU A 120 -5.25 3.87 -6.65
CA GLU A 120 -5.89 5.11 -6.21
C GLU A 120 -6.03 5.13 -4.68
N ALA A 121 -4.92 4.84 -3.97
CA ALA A 121 -4.95 4.62 -2.53
C ALA A 121 -5.40 5.85 -1.72
N TRP A 122 -5.09 7.08 -2.19
CA TRP A 122 -5.55 8.31 -1.53
C TRP A 122 -7.06 8.47 -1.62
N GLU A 123 -7.66 8.19 -2.78
CA GLU A 123 -9.11 8.21 -2.96
C GLU A 123 -9.80 7.15 -2.08
N GLY A 124 -9.24 5.93 -2.06
CA GLY A 124 -9.71 4.88 -1.16
C GLY A 124 -9.62 5.29 0.32
N PHE A 125 -8.57 6.03 0.71
CA PHE A 125 -8.43 6.53 2.07
C PHE A 125 -9.50 7.56 2.42
N LYS A 126 -9.79 8.51 1.51
CA LYS A 126 -10.90 9.47 1.70
C LYS A 126 -12.24 8.77 1.91
N VAL A 127 -12.53 7.73 1.11
CA VAL A 127 -13.76 6.93 1.26
C VAL A 127 -13.84 6.28 2.64
N LEU A 128 -12.77 5.69 3.15
CA LEU A 128 -12.74 5.11 4.49
C LEU A 128 -12.91 6.17 5.60
N MET A 129 -12.43 7.38 5.39
CA MET A 129 -12.53 8.45 6.37
C MET A 129 -13.94 9.07 6.50
N LEU A 130 -14.88 8.75 5.61
CA LEU A 130 -16.29 9.16 5.72
C LEU A 130 -16.87 8.83 7.10
N LYS A 131 -16.53 7.66 7.66
CA LYS A 131 -16.98 7.22 8.99
C LYS A 131 -16.41 8.11 10.10
N SER A 132 -15.15 8.50 10.03
CA SER A 132 -14.52 9.37 11.03
C SER A 132 -15.18 10.74 11.11
N TYR A 133 -15.68 11.24 9.98
CA TYR A 133 -16.33 12.55 9.89
C TYR A 133 -17.87 12.47 9.95
N GLN A 134 -18.43 11.28 10.20
CA GLN A 134 -19.89 11.05 10.31
C GLN A 134 -20.68 11.49 9.07
N LEU A 135 -20.11 11.22 7.89
CA LEU A 135 -20.69 11.56 6.59
C LEU A 135 -21.43 10.37 5.93
N VAL A 136 -21.50 9.25 6.64
CA VAL A 136 -22.19 8.00 6.27
C VAL A 136 -22.84 7.37 7.49
#